data_8529f39e35251bc935d7de92e58683d4
#
_entry.id   8529f39e35251bc935d7de92e58683d4
#
_cell.length_a   1.000
_cell.length_b   1.000
_cell.length_c   1.000
_cell.angle_alpha   90.00
_cell.angle_beta   90.00
_cell.angle_gamma   90.00
#
_symmetry.space_group_name_H-M   'P 1'
#
loop_
_entity.id
_entity.type
_entity.pdbx_description
1 polymer ?
#
loop_
_entity_poly.entity_id
_entity_poly.type
_entity_poly.pdbx_seq_one_letter_code
_entity_poly.pdbx_strand_id
1 'polypeptide(L)'
;WYMARRDEGFKIRRIGHDRKFCREYYLEMKKKHFPIKDQPQLFTRKSEGFRYLEASAKRGTLYYCHAEPFEYCVQNVRGIEKADDMVMYEKIAPHLRIDVFDCAVFAVCTYLEDLEVSGKNAAWFGNEVKA
;
A
#
# COMPACT_ATOMS: atom_id res chain seq x y z
N TRP A 1 1.18 16.47 3.34
CA TRP A 1 1.30 15.40 4.33
C TRP A 1 2.75 14.92 4.45
N TYR A 2 3.42 14.44 3.39
CA TYR A 2 4.79 13.90 3.46
C TYR A 2 5.82 14.90 4.01
N MET A 3 5.73 16.19 3.63
CA MET A 3 6.61 17.24 4.19
C MET A 3 6.43 17.32 5.70
N ALA A 4 5.20 17.42 6.19
CA ALA A 4 4.92 17.47 7.62
C ALA A 4 5.48 16.25 8.36
N ARG A 5 5.29 15.04 7.81
CA ARG A 5 5.86 13.82 8.43
C ARG A 5 7.39 13.84 8.48
N ARG A 6 8.03 14.32 7.41
CA ARG A 6 9.50 14.50 7.39
C ARG A 6 9.96 15.51 8.45
N ASP A 7 9.25 16.64 8.54
CA ASP A 7 9.57 17.70 9.50
C ASP A 7 9.39 17.26 10.96
N GLU A 8 8.48 16.31 11.21
CA GLU A 8 8.30 15.63 12.50
C GLU A 8 9.38 14.55 12.77
N GLY A 9 10.32 14.34 11.86
CA GLY A 9 11.41 13.40 12.02
C GLY A 9 11.16 11.99 11.45
N PHE A 10 10.03 11.74 10.81
CA PHE A 10 9.78 10.45 10.15
C PHE A 10 10.67 10.28 8.92
N LYS A 11 11.35 9.14 8.85
CA LYS A 11 12.13 8.76 7.68
C LYS A 11 11.23 8.13 6.62
N ILE A 12 10.87 8.91 5.60
CA ILE A 12 10.13 8.40 4.45
C ILE A 12 11.07 7.53 3.61
N ARG A 13 10.85 6.23 3.58
CA ARG A 13 11.72 5.29 2.87
C ARG A 13 11.38 5.16 1.39
N ARG A 14 10.10 5.14 1.05
CA ARG A 14 9.62 4.99 -0.31
C ARG A 14 8.20 5.54 -0.45
N ILE A 15 7.91 6.11 -1.62
CA ILE A 15 6.57 6.52 -2.03
C ILE A 15 6.29 5.84 -3.36
N GLY A 16 5.28 4.97 -3.41
CA GLY A 16 4.80 4.37 -4.66
C GLY A 16 3.92 5.35 -5.43
N HIS A 17 4.12 5.43 -6.72
CA HIS A 17 3.38 6.33 -7.61
C HIS A 17 2.81 5.56 -8.79
N ASP A 18 1.53 5.75 -9.12
CA ASP A 18 0.95 5.22 -10.35
C ASP A 18 1.37 6.10 -11.54
N ARG A 19 2.18 5.53 -12.42
CA ARG A 19 2.73 6.22 -13.58
C ARG A 19 1.67 6.87 -14.48
N LYS A 20 0.46 6.35 -14.48
CA LYS A 20 -0.63 6.84 -15.34
C LYS A 20 -1.27 8.12 -14.83
N PHE A 21 -1.05 8.46 -13.56
CA PHE A 21 -1.73 9.58 -12.91
C PHE A 21 -0.74 10.55 -12.29
N CYS A 22 -1.12 11.83 -12.22
CA CYS A 22 -0.43 12.87 -11.46
C CYS A 22 1.09 12.97 -11.73
N ARG A 23 1.51 13.00 -12.99
CA ARG A 23 2.93 13.12 -13.35
C ARG A 23 3.59 14.36 -12.76
N GLU A 24 2.87 15.47 -12.68
CA GLU A 24 3.36 16.71 -12.06
C GLU A 24 3.70 16.51 -10.58
N TYR A 25 2.84 15.82 -9.85
CA TYR A 25 3.11 15.45 -8.47
C TYR A 25 4.39 14.64 -8.31
N TYR A 26 4.62 13.65 -9.18
CA TYR A 26 5.86 12.87 -9.19
C TYR A 26 7.09 13.77 -9.34
N LEU A 27 7.07 14.70 -10.32
CA LEU A 27 8.18 15.60 -10.58
C LEU A 27 8.40 16.57 -9.43
N GLU A 28 7.35 17.09 -8.82
CA GLU A 28 7.43 17.95 -7.66
C GLU A 28 8.06 17.24 -6.45
N MET A 29 7.63 16.03 -6.17
CA MET A 29 8.17 15.21 -5.08
C MET A 29 9.65 14.88 -5.31
N LYS A 30 10.06 14.62 -6.57
CA LYS A 30 11.46 14.45 -6.94
C LYS A 30 12.28 15.71 -6.67
N LYS A 31 11.78 16.88 -7.07
CA LYS A 31 12.45 18.17 -6.78
C LYS A 31 12.63 18.40 -5.27
N LYS A 32 11.70 17.93 -4.45
CA LYS A 32 11.77 18.03 -3.00
C LYS A 32 12.59 16.90 -2.34
N HIS A 33 13.29 16.08 -3.15
CA HIS A 33 14.15 14.98 -2.71
C HIS A 33 13.42 13.87 -1.94
N PHE A 34 12.15 13.62 -2.26
CA PHE A 34 11.45 12.45 -1.73
C PHE A 34 11.78 11.19 -2.54
N PRO A 35 11.84 10.02 -1.87
CA PRO A 35 12.14 8.74 -2.50
C PRO A 35 10.92 8.17 -3.23
N ILE A 36 10.37 8.93 -4.19
CA ILE A 36 9.23 8.54 -5.01
C ILE A 36 9.68 7.72 -6.21
N LYS A 37 8.97 6.62 -6.49
CA LYS A 37 9.19 5.75 -7.65
C LYS A 37 7.87 5.36 -8.29
N ASP A 38 7.90 5.16 -9.60
CA ASP A 38 6.79 4.53 -10.30
C ASP A 38 6.64 3.08 -9.79
N GLN A 39 5.43 2.75 -9.34
CA GLN A 39 5.07 1.44 -8.85
C GLN A 39 4.26 0.72 -9.94
N PRO A 40 4.77 -0.37 -10.54
CA PRO A 40 4.03 -1.12 -11.53
C PRO A 40 2.75 -1.72 -10.94
N GLN A 41 1.64 -1.57 -11.67
CA GLN A 41 0.34 -2.15 -11.34
C GLN A 41 0.22 -3.58 -11.87
N LEU A 42 1.21 -4.43 -11.56
CA LEU A 42 1.18 -5.83 -11.98
C LEU A 42 0.15 -6.62 -11.16
N PHE A 43 -0.60 -7.46 -11.83
CA PHE A 43 -1.64 -8.29 -11.24
C PHE A 43 -1.10 -9.15 -10.07
N THR A 44 0.04 -9.80 -10.27
CA THR A 44 0.69 -10.63 -9.25
C THR A 44 1.07 -9.83 -8.01
N ARG A 45 1.63 -8.64 -8.17
CA ARG A 45 2.00 -7.75 -7.06
C ARG A 45 0.77 -7.22 -6.30
N LYS A 46 -0.28 -6.86 -7.01
CA LYS A 46 -1.54 -6.45 -6.37
C LYS A 46 -2.16 -7.59 -5.57
N SER A 47 -2.11 -8.81 -6.08
CA SER A 47 -2.56 -10.01 -5.36
C SER A 47 -1.77 -10.23 -4.08
N GLU A 48 -0.45 -10.15 -4.14
CA GLU A 48 0.42 -10.26 -2.96
C GLU A 48 0.12 -9.17 -1.92
N GLY A 49 0.02 -7.92 -2.35
CA GLY A 49 -0.29 -6.79 -1.48
C GLY A 49 -1.65 -6.92 -0.82
N PHE A 50 -2.66 -7.34 -1.56
CA PHE A 50 -4.00 -7.58 -1.03
C PHE A 50 -4.01 -8.73 -0.01
N ARG A 51 -3.39 -9.86 -0.32
CA ARG A 51 -3.27 -11.00 0.61
C ARG A 51 -2.54 -10.62 1.90
N TYR A 52 -1.47 -9.86 1.78
CA TYR A 52 -0.73 -9.38 2.95
C TYR A 52 -1.60 -8.48 3.84
N LEU A 53 -2.32 -7.53 3.23
CA LEU A 53 -3.22 -6.63 3.95
C LEU A 53 -4.33 -7.41 4.66
N GLU A 54 -4.99 -8.34 3.95
CA GLU A 54 -6.03 -9.20 4.50
C GLU A 54 -5.51 -10.07 5.66
N ALA A 55 -4.37 -10.71 5.46
CA ALA A 55 -3.77 -11.55 6.50
C ALA A 55 -3.36 -10.73 7.73
N SER A 56 -2.85 -9.52 7.54
CA SER A 56 -2.51 -8.61 8.63
C SER A 56 -3.74 -8.15 9.40
N ALA A 57 -4.84 -7.87 8.71
CA ALA A 57 -6.12 -7.53 9.33
C ALA A 57 -6.67 -8.71 10.16
N LYS A 58 -6.67 -9.92 9.59
CA LYS A 58 -7.14 -11.15 10.28
C LYS A 58 -6.29 -11.47 11.51
N ARG A 59 -5.00 -11.21 11.49
CA ARG A 59 -4.10 -11.43 12.64
C ARG A 59 -4.13 -10.30 13.67
N GLY A 60 -4.84 -9.20 13.40
CA GLY A 60 -4.85 -8.02 14.28
C GLY A 60 -3.52 -7.27 14.32
N THR A 61 -2.70 -7.40 13.28
CA THR A 61 -1.40 -6.69 13.15
C THR A 61 -1.47 -5.50 12.21
N LEU A 62 -2.64 -5.19 11.67
CA LEU A 62 -2.88 -4.01 10.88
C LEU A 62 -3.35 -2.87 11.78
N TYR A 63 -2.58 -1.80 11.82
CA TYR A 63 -2.91 -0.59 12.55
C TYR A 63 -3.17 0.55 11.56
N TYR A 64 -4.24 1.27 11.72
CA TYR A 64 -4.58 2.42 10.90
C TYR A 64 -5.27 3.49 11.73
N CYS A 65 -5.17 4.74 11.31
CA CYS A 65 -5.98 5.81 11.90
C CYS A 65 -7.44 5.61 11.48
N HIS A 66 -8.38 5.76 12.41
CA HIS A 66 -9.79 5.80 12.06
C HIS A 66 -10.03 6.91 11.04
N ALA A 67 -10.22 6.50 9.81
CA ALA A 67 -10.43 7.38 8.67
C ALA A 67 -11.69 6.92 7.93
N GLU A 68 -12.76 7.67 8.06
CA GLU A 68 -14.05 7.37 7.43
C GLU A 68 -13.92 7.06 5.93
N PRO A 69 -13.12 7.78 5.12
CA PRO A 69 -12.94 7.44 3.71
C PRO A 69 -12.31 6.06 3.47
N PHE A 70 -11.40 5.62 4.34
CA PHE A 70 -10.80 4.29 4.25
C PHE A 70 -11.81 3.20 4.60
N GLU A 71 -12.51 3.36 5.72
CA GLU A 71 -13.52 2.41 6.18
C GLU A 71 -14.67 2.26 5.16
N TYR A 72 -15.11 3.37 4.58
CA TYR A 72 -16.07 3.37 3.47
C TYR A 72 -15.56 2.55 2.28
N CYS A 73 -14.32 2.76 1.85
CA CYS A 73 -13.74 2.03 0.72
C CYS A 73 -13.59 0.52 1.01
N VAL A 74 -13.21 0.14 2.23
CA VAL A 74 -13.10 -1.26 2.65
C VAL A 74 -14.43 -1.99 2.53
N GLN A 75 -15.53 -1.36 2.92
CA GLN A 75 -16.88 -1.94 2.82
C GLN A 75 -17.34 -2.16 1.37
N ASN A 76 -16.74 -1.46 0.42
CA ASN A 76 -17.09 -1.51 -1.00
C ASN A 76 -16.29 -2.53 -1.81
N VAL A 77 -15.42 -3.30 -1.15
CA VAL A 77 -14.51 -4.24 -1.78
C VAL A 77 -14.95 -5.68 -1.50
N ARG A 78 -14.85 -6.53 -2.52
CA ARG A 78 -14.88 -7.98 -2.36
C ARG A 78 -13.66 -8.63 -2.97
N GLY A 79 -13.17 -9.70 -2.35
CA GLY A 79 -12.12 -10.56 -2.91
C GLY A 79 -12.69 -11.48 -3.98
N ILE A 80 -11.90 -11.74 -5.01
CA ILE A 80 -12.21 -12.68 -6.08
C ILE A 80 -11.03 -13.61 -6.27
N GLU A 81 -11.28 -14.91 -6.16
CA GLU A 81 -10.30 -15.91 -6.51
C GLU A 81 -10.10 -15.96 -8.02
N LYS A 82 -8.87 -16.03 -8.46
CA LYS A 82 -8.45 -16.19 -9.85
C LYS A 82 -7.65 -17.47 -9.99
N ALA A 83 -7.33 -17.83 -11.25
CA ALA A 83 -6.44 -18.96 -11.52
C ALA A 83 -5.07 -18.80 -10.80
N ASP A 84 -4.39 -19.92 -10.58
CA ASP A 84 -3.05 -19.98 -9.95
C ASP A 84 -2.99 -19.42 -8.52
N ASP A 85 -4.03 -19.67 -7.73
CA ASP A 85 -4.17 -19.22 -6.33
C ASP A 85 -4.05 -17.70 -6.13
N MET A 86 -4.21 -16.93 -7.18
CA MET A 86 -4.23 -15.48 -7.08
C MET A 86 -5.59 -14.98 -6.60
N VAL A 87 -5.55 -14.01 -5.72
CA VAL A 87 -6.75 -13.31 -5.25
C VAL A 87 -6.68 -11.86 -5.70
N MET A 88 -7.73 -11.40 -6.32
CA MET A 88 -7.92 -9.99 -6.65
C MET A 88 -9.08 -9.41 -5.87
N TYR A 89 -9.23 -8.13 -5.95
CA TYR A 89 -10.36 -7.42 -5.36
C TYR A 89 -11.05 -6.56 -6.42
N GLU A 90 -12.32 -6.36 -6.23
CA GLU A 90 -13.14 -5.50 -7.08
C GLU A 90 -14.19 -4.76 -6.27
N LYS A 91 -14.82 -3.78 -6.90
CA LYS A 91 -15.98 -3.09 -6.33
C LYS A 91 -17.17 -4.04 -6.25
N ILE A 92 -17.90 -3.99 -5.15
CA ILE A 92 -19.17 -4.73 -5.03
C ILE A 92 -20.28 -4.17 -5.92
N ALA A 93 -20.17 -2.89 -6.31
CA ALA A 93 -21.04 -2.24 -7.29
C ALA A 93 -20.29 -1.14 -8.04
N PRO A 94 -20.60 -0.90 -9.35
CA PRO A 94 -19.83 0.02 -10.20
C PRO A 94 -19.77 1.47 -9.74
N HIS A 95 -20.79 1.97 -9.07
CA HIS A 95 -20.87 3.35 -8.58
C HIS A 95 -20.11 3.61 -7.28
N LEU A 96 -19.67 2.55 -6.60
CA LEU A 96 -18.94 2.67 -5.34
C LEU A 96 -17.48 3.03 -5.55
N ARG A 97 -16.88 3.66 -4.55
CA ARG A 97 -15.47 4.05 -4.56
C ARG A 97 -14.65 3.10 -3.70
N ILE A 98 -13.45 2.78 -4.20
CA ILE A 98 -12.46 1.96 -3.50
C ILE A 98 -11.06 2.58 -3.53
N ASP A 99 -10.96 3.83 -3.94
CA ASP A 99 -9.68 4.48 -4.25
C ASP A 99 -8.72 4.48 -3.04
N VAL A 100 -9.23 4.74 -1.84
CA VAL A 100 -8.38 4.75 -0.62
C VAL A 100 -7.94 3.35 -0.24
N PHE A 101 -8.79 2.34 -0.44
CA PHE A 101 -8.40 0.94 -0.27
C PHE A 101 -7.35 0.51 -1.30
N ASP A 102 -7.51 0.89 -2.56
CA ASP A 102 -6.52 0.62 -3.61
C ASP A 102 -5.17 1.27 -3.28
N CYS A 103 -5.17 2.49 -2.74
CA CYS A 103 -3.97 3.13 -2.22
C CYS A 103 -3.32 2.35 -1.07
N ALA A 104 -4.09 1.77 -0.16
CA ALA A 104 -3.55 0.95 0.93
C ALA A 104 -2.87 -0.33 0.39
N VAL A 105 -3.51 -1.03 -0.55
CA VAL A 105 -2.89 -2.18 -1.22
C VAL A 105 -1.62 -1.76 -1.94
N PHE A 106 -1.64 -0.63 -2.62
CA PHE A 106 -0.50 -0.08 -3.35
C PHE A 106 0.68 0.26 -2.41
N ALA A 107 0.39 0.84 -1.25
CA ALA A 107 1.41 1.10 -0.22
C ALA A 107 2.04 -0.20 0.29
N VAL A 108 1.23 -1.25 0.49
CA VAL A 108 1.74 -2.57 0.87
C VAL A 108 2.63 -3.18 -0.22
N CYS A 109 2.24 -3.08 -1.50
CA CYS A 109 3.10 -3.52 -2.61
C CYS A 109 4.46 -2.80 -2.59
N THR A 110 4.45 -1.49 -2.38
CA THR A 110 5.67 -0.67 -2.27
C THR A 110 6.54 -1.11 -1.08
N TYR A 111 5.91 -1.42 0.04
CA TYR A 111 6.59 -1.94 1.23
C TYR A 111 7.24 -3.31 0.99
N LEU A 112 6.51 -4.25 0.39
CA LEU A 112 7.03 -5.58 0.07
C LEU A 112 8.23 -5.51 -0.88
N GLU A 113 8.18 -4.65 -1.90
CA GLU A 113 9.33 -4.41 -2.78
C GLU A 113 10.53 -3.82 -2.03
N ASP A 114 10.30 -2.89 -1.10
CA ASP A 114 11.38 -2.31 -0.31
C ASP A 114 12.05 -3.37 0.57
N LEU A 115 11.29 -4.31 1.12
CA LEU A 115 11.82 -5.44 1.88
C LEU A 115 12.67 -6.37 1.01
N GLU A 116 12.22 -6.72 -0.19
CA GLU A 116 12.98 -7.57 -1.14
C GLU A 116 14.34 -6.94 -1.47
N VAL A 117 14.32 -5.66 -1.86
CA VAL A 117 15.54 -4.93 -2.24
C VAL A 117 16.50 -4.75 -1.09
N SER A 118 16.01 -4.59 0.13
CA SER A 118 16.85 -4.39 1.32
C SER A 118 17.39 -5.69 1.94
N GLY A 119 17.01 -6.85 1.41
CA GLY A 119 17.41 -8.16 1.94
C GLY A 119 16.93 -8.45 3.36
N LYS A 120 15.95 -7.71 3.86
CA LYS A 120 15.42 -7.80 5.23
C LYS A 120 14.20 -8.71 5.32
N ASN A 121 14.19 -9.81 4.57
CA ASN A 121 13.01 -10.61 4.30
C ASN A 121 12.42 -11.41 5.46
N ALA A 122 13.03 -11.53 6.60
CA ALA A 122 12.45 -12.33 7.69
C ALA A 122 12.71 -11.77 9.10
N ALA A 123 13.84 -11.12 9.32
CA ALA A 123 14.26 -10.71 10.66
C ALA A 123 13.49 -9.49 11.20
N TRP A 124 12.84 -8.73 10.35
CA TRP A 124 12.19 -7.47 10.73
C TRP A 124 10.84 -7.66 11.44
N PHE A 125 10.11 -8.70 11.06
CA PHE A 125 8.81 -9.00 11.68
C PHE A 125 8.91 -9.59 13.09
N GLY A 126 10.08 -10.08 13.49
CA GLY A 126 10.29 -10.68 14.81
C GLY A 126 10.66 -9.70 15.92
N ASN A 127 11.21 -8.54 15.59
CA ASN A 127 11.84 -7.64 16.60
C ASN A 127 11.06 -6.35 16.89
N GLU A 128 10.11 -5.92 16.09
CA GLU A 128 9.32 -4.71 16.34
C GLU A 128 8.01 -4.94 17.09
N VAL A 129 7.58 -6.17 17.27
CA VAL A 129 6.37 -6.51 18.05
C VAL A 129 6.69 -6.64 19.55
N LYS A 130 7.92 -6.38 19.98
CA LYS A 130 8.33 -6.44 21.38
C LYS A 130 8.70 -5.08 21.99
N ALA A 131 8.19 -4.03 21.44
CA ALA A 131 8.29 -2.74 22.09
C ALA A 131 6.93 -2.31 22.62
#